data_276d95a8d07b01be046b5e42a051fe43
#
_entry.id   276d95a8d07b01be046b5e42a051fe43
#
_cell.length_a   1.000
_cell.length_b   1.000
_cell.length_c   1.000
_cell.angle_alpha   90.00
_cell.angle_beta   90.00
_cell.angle_gamma   90.00
#
_symmetry.space_group_name_H-M   'P 1'
#
loop_
_entity.id
_entity.type
_entity.pdbx_description
1 polymer ?
#
loop_
_entity_poly.entity_id
_entity_poly.type
_entity_poly.pdbx_seq_one_letter_code
_entity_poly.pdbx_strand_id
1 'polypeptide(L)'
;MQWTFNRLVSTGLFLSASITHTAFANQATDAIAPEQSTGLEHKQLVKAKDYMVTAANPMATQAGADVLEQGGNAIDAMVAVQLMLGLVEPQSSGIGGGAFLVYWDGEQQKLTTYDGRETAPLAATPTLFLDDQGQPLQFYDAVVGGRSVATPGTVKLLWDTHQKYGKLEWKKIIQPVINLAEEGFAVSPRLASLIANDAERLSRFPTTKAYFFNADGSPKAEGTRLKNPEYAQTLQAIAKQGAQAFYQGDIAKDIIATVQTAVGNPGVLAQQDFDTYRIKQREPVCAAYQSYDICGMGPPSSGALTVGQILAITEQYDLKGWGPGSAKSWQVIADSSSLAFADRGKYMADQDYVPMPTEGLLDKDYLKQRAELIQVGKALMKVEAGNPPWSHAMNLSMDESIELPSTSHFNIVDKQGNVVSMTTTIENAFGSRLMVRGFLLNNELTDFSFRTHQDGAPIANRLEPGKRPRSSMAPTIIMKDDQPYMAIGSPGGSRIIGYVAQAIIAHTQWDMDIQQAINQPRVLNRFGTVDLEQDSAATQLQPALEKMGFKTEIRDLNSGLHAIRITENGLEGAADPRREGAXIGK
;
A
#
# COMPACT_ATOMS: atom_id res chain seq x y z
N MET A 1 -82.42 11.36 -32.80
CA MET A 1 -81.02 11.35 -33.19
C MET A 1 -80.16 11.53 -31.96
N GLN A 2 -79.71 10.45 -31.41
CA GLN A 2 -78.84 10.46 -30.20
C GLN A 2 -77.42 9.98 -30.58
N TRP A 3 -76.45 10.79 -30.29
CA TRP A 3 -75.06 10.46 -30.47
C TRP A 3 -74.51 10.07 -29.12
N THR A 4 -74.00 8.87 -29.01
CA THR A 4 -73.27 8.36 -27.81
C THR A 4 -71.76 8.48 -28.01
N PHE A 5 -71.12 9.18 -27.08
CA PHE A 5 -69.60 9.26 -27.03
C PHE A 5 -69.08 8.14 -26.18
N ASN A 6 -68.25 7.32 -26.77
CA ASN A 6 -67.46 6.31 -26.04
C ASN A 6 -66.17 6.96 -25.58
N ARG A 7 -65.93 6.95 -24.29
CA ARG A 7 -64.62 7.34 -23.71
C ARG A 7 -63.75 6.10 -23.57
N LEU A 8 -62.61 6.10 -24.27
CA LEU A 8 -61.57 5.12 -24.05
C LEU A 8 -60.72 5.58 -22.89
N VAL A 9 -60.64 4.77 -21.84
CA VAL A 9 -59.70 4.99 -20.72
C VAL A 9 -58.46 4.19 -21.02
N SER A 10 -57.36 4.89 -21.31
CA SER A 10 -56.08 4.23 -21.46
C SER A 10 -55.38 4.20 -20.11
N THR A 11 -55.22 2.99 -19.57
CA THR A 11 -54.45 2.77 -18.36
C THR A 11 -52.96 2.70 -18.76
N GLY A 12 -52.22 3.72 -18.45
CA GLY A 12 -50.78 3.70 -18.64
C GLY A 12 -50.13 2.98 -17.48
N LEU A 13 -49.48 1.90 -17.80
CA LEU A 13 -48.61 1.21 -16.83
C LEU A 13 -47.29 1.99 -16.74
N PHE A 14 -47.06 2.60 -15.59
CA PHE A 14 -45.77 3.18 -15.29
C PHE A 14 -44.90 2.08 -14.73
N LEU A 15 -43.98 1.56 -15.55
CA LEU A 15 -42.89 0.71 -15.05
C LEU A 15 -41.86 1.63 -14.41
N SER A 16 -41.79 1.61 -13.12
CA SER A 16 -40.69 2.27 -12.40
C SER A 16 -39.49 1.37 -12.50
N ALA A 17 -38.54 1.76 -13.33
CA ALA A 17 -37.24 1.10 -13.37
C ALA A 17 -36.45 1.60 -12.17
N SER A 18 -36.33 0.75 -11.17
CA SER A 18 -35.43 1.00 -10.04
C SER A 18 -34.02 0.72 -10.53
N ILE A 19 -33.29 1.77 -10.81
CA ILE A 19 -31.88 1.64 -11.19
C ILE A 19 -31.09 1.48 -9.89
N THR A 20 -30.58 0.28 -9.70
CA THR A 20 -29.69 0.03 -8.57
C THR A 20 -28.33 0.62 -8.89
N HIS A 21 -28.02 1.73 -8.25
CA HIS A 21 -26.76 2.46 -8.45
C HIS A 21 -25.72 2.09 -7.39
N THR A 22 -25.44 0.81 -7.19
CA THR A 22 -24.63 0.52 -6.00
C THR A 22 -23.24 -0.07 -6.20
N ALA A 23 -22.84 -0.42 -7.41
CA ALA A 23 -21.55 -1.11 -7.56
C ALA A 23 -20.50 -0.36 -8.37
N PHE A 24 -20.84 0.74 -9.03
CA PHE A 24 -19.93 1.34 -10.01
C PHE A 24 -19.07 2.48 -9.49
N ALA A 25 -19.43 3.11 -8.37
CA ALA A 25 -18.74 4.31 -7.90
C ALA A 25 -17.28 4.03 -7.50
N ASN A 26 -17.03 2.92 -6.79
CA ASN A 26 -15.67 2.60 -6.35
C ASN A 26 -14.77 2.16 -7.50
N GLN A 27 -15.31 1.39 -8.43
CA GLN A 27 -14.55 0.99 -9.62
C GLN A 27 -14.24 2.18 -10.50
N ALA A 28 -15.19 3.11 -10.64
CA ALA A 28 -14.96 4.33 -11.41
C ALA A 28 -13.84 5.17 -10.80
N THR A 29 -13.77 5.26 -9.47
CA THR A 29 -12.73 6.02 -8.78
C THR A 29 -11.36 5.39 -9.02
N ASP A 30 -11.28 4.07 -8.93
CA ASP A 30 -10.05 3.33 -9.17
C ASP A 30 -9.56 3.50 -10.63
N ALA A 31 -10.49 3.53 -11.57
CA ALA A 31 -10.16 3.71 -12.99
C ALA A 31 -9.77 5.16 -13.32
N ILE A 32 -10.39 6.13 -12.64
CA ILE A 32 -10.18 7.55 -12.92
C ILE A 32 -8.78 8.01 -12.51
N ALA A 33 -8.26 7.46 -11.43
CA ALA A 33 -7.04 8.00 -10.84
C ALA A 33 -5.95 6.95 -10.62
N PRO A 34 -5.72 6.01 -11.54
CA PRO A 34 -4.57 5.12 -11.35
C PRO A 34 -3.28 5.90 -11.57
N GLU A 35 -2.32 5.67 -10.71
CA GLU A 35 -0.99 6.21 -10.89
C GLU A 35 -0.34 5.49 -12.08
N GLN A 36 0.19 6.24 -13.03
CA GLN A 36 0.73 5.65 -14.25
C GLN A 36 2.16 5.16 -14.04
N SER A 37 2.54 4.13 -14.77
CA SER A 37 3.93 3.69 -14.79
C SER A 37 4.76 4.70 -15.61
N THR A 38 6.07 4.71 -15.37
CA THR A 38 6.97 5.58 -16.13
C THR A 38 7.43 4.93 -17.42
N GLY A 39 6.84 3.80 -17.78
CA GLY A 39 7.28 2.99 -18.91
C GLY A 39 8.25 1.92 -18.41
N LEU A 40 8.51 0.94 -19.26
CA LEU A 40 9.40 -0.15 -18.88
C LEU A 40 10.86 0.24 -19.08
N GLU A 41 11.63 0.22 -18.01
CA GLU A 41 13.05 0.46 -18.03
C GLU A 41 13.78 -0.85 -17.77
N HIS A 42 14.65 -1.27 -18.66
CA HIS A 42 15.36 -2.54 -18.49
C HIS A 42 16.18 -2.52 -17.21
N LYS A 43 15.98 -3.50 -16.36
CA LYS A 43 16.73 -3.65 -15.10
C LYS A 43 17.32 -5.04 -15.04
N GLN A 44 18.50 -5.13 -14.45
CA GLN A 44 19.22 -6.39 -14.34
C GLN A 44 19.32 -6.82 -12.90
N LEU A 45 19.38 -8.13 -12.70
CA LEU A 45 19.68 -8.71 -11.39
C LEU A 45 21.04 -8.21 -10.93
N VAL A 46 21.10 -7.69 -9.70
CA VAL A 46 22.36 -7.22 -9.10
C VAL A 46 22.80 -8.22 -8.05
N LYS A 47 24.05 -8.62 -8.10
CA LYS A 47 24.62 -9.55 -7.11
C LYS A 47 25.58 -8.80 -6.20
N ALA A 48 25.59 -9.20 -4.93
CA ALA A 48 26.48 -8.60 -3.94
C ALA A 48 26.86 -9.65 -2.91
N LYS A 49 27.89 -9.33 -2.14
CA LYS A 49 28.39 -10.26 -1.14
C LYS A 49 28.03 -9.84 0.29
N ASP A 50 28.20 -8.56 0.58
CA ASP A 50 28.13 -8.08 1.96
C ASP A 50 26.80 -7.42 2.32
N TYR A 51 26.28 -6.54 1.48
CA TYR A 51 25.02 -5.87 1.77
C TYR A 51 24.27 -5.52 0.50
N MET A 52 22.98 -5.21 0.65
CA MET A 52 22.15 -4.81 -0.46
C MET A 52 21.04 -3.87 0.03
N VAL A 53 20.79 -2.80 -0.75
CA VAL A 53 19.64 -1.91 -0.55
C VAL A 53 18.86 -1.88 -1.86
N THR A 54 17.55 -2.08 -1.79
CA THR A 54 16.66 -1.83 -2.92
C THR A 54 15.60 -0.83 -2.48
N ALA A 55 15.43 0.25 -3.22
CA ALA A 55 14.47 1.29 -2.85
C ALA A 55 13.87 1.93 -4.09
N ALA A 56 12.82 2.72 -3.89
CA ALA A 56 11.97 3.24 -4.95
C ALA A 56 12.61 4.35 -5.79
N ASN A 57 13.76 4.88 -5.34
CA ASN A 57 14.43 5.99 -6.02
C ASN A 57 15.94 5.84 -5.81
N PRO A 58 16.75 6.07 -6.85
CA PRO A 58 18.20 5.88 -6.72
C PRO A 58 18.86 6.70 -5.61
N MET A 59 18.38 7.90 -5.35
CA MET A 59 18.96 8.73 -4.28
C MET A 59 18.67 8.12 -2.90
N ALA A 60 17.51 7.52 -2.72
CA ALA A 60 17.19 6.84 -1.46
C ALA A 60 18.01 5.56 -1.31
N THR A 61 18.17 4.82 -2.41
CA THR A 61 19.02 3.61 -2.40
C THR A 61 20.44 3.99 -2.00
N GLN A 62 20.97 5.06 -2.58
CA GLN A 62 22.33 5.53 -2.28
C GLN A 62 22.45 5.97 -0.82
N ALA A 63 21.43 6.66 -0.28
CA ALA A 63 21.46 7.09 1.12
C ALA A 63 21.59 5.88 2.06
N GLY A 64 20.85 4.82 1.77
CA GLY A 64 20.95 3.60 2.57
C GLY A 64 22.31 2.93 2.44
N ALA A 65 22.82 2.82 1.21
CA ALA A 65 24.13 2.21 0.97
C ALA A 65 25.25 2.99 1.67
N ASP A 66 25.18 4.31 1.65
CA ASP A 66 26.19 5.15 2.31
C ASP A 66 26.21 4.90 3.82
N VAL A 67 25.04 4.73 4.42
CA VAL A 67 24.96 4.42 5.86
C VAL A 67 25.62 3.07 6.15
N LEU A 68 25.35 2.06 5.32
CA LEU A 68 25.97 0.75 5.50
C LEU A 68 27.47 0.81 5.32
N GLU A 69 27.97 1.60 4.36
CA GLU A 69 29.41 1.78 4.16
C GLU A 69 30.10 2.42 5.36
N GLN A 70 29.39 3.28 6.08
CA GLN A 70 29.92 3.96 7.27
C GLN A 70 29.88 3.06 8.51
N GLY A 71 29.41 1.84 8.38
CA GLY A 71 29.34 0.91 9.49
C GLY A 71 27.99 0.85 10.18
N GLY A 72 26.98 1.50 9.63
CA GLY A 72 25.62 1.40 10.15
C GLY A 72 24.99 0.05 9.83
N ASN A 73 23.92 -0.27 10.54
CA ASN A 73 23.19 -1.51 10.30
C ASN A 73 21.92 -1.24 9.48
N ALA A 74 21.14 -2.30 9.26
CA ALA A 74 19.94 -2.19 8.42
C ALA A 74 18.93 -1.18 8.97
N ILE A 75 18.80 -1.09 10.29
CA ILE A 75 17.88 -0.11 10.90
C ILE A 75 18.39 1.32 10.66
N ASP A 76 19.69 1.55 10.81
CA ASP A 76 20.28 2.86 10.51
C ASP A 76 20.00 3.24 9.04
N ALA A 77 20.23 2.30 8.14
CA ALA A 77 19.99 2.54 6.71
C ALA A 77 18.51 2.80 6.42
N MET A 78 17.62 2.09 7.12
CA MET A 78 16.18 2.29 6.98
C MET A 78 15.78 3.74 7.27
N VAL A 79 16.35 4.34 8.31
CA VAL A 79 16.06 5.74 8.65
C VAL A 79 16.48 6.65 7.49
N ALA A 80 17.68 6.45 6.96
CA ALA A 80 18.19 7.28 5.86
C ALA A 80 17.33 7.13 4.60
N VAL A 81 16.99 5.88 4.25
CA VAL A 81 16.17 5.61 3.05
C VAL A 81 14.80 6.28 3.18
N GLN A 82 14.16 6.12 4.34
CA GLN A 82 12.82 6.68 4.53
C GLN A 82 12.83 8.20 4.45
N LEU A 83 13.76 8.84 5.14
CA LEU A 83 13.79 10.31 5.15
C LEU A 83 14.14 10.86 3.76
N MET A 84 15.02 10.16 3.03
CA MET A 84 15.34 10.55 1.67
C MET A 84 14.14 10.36 0.73
N LEU A 85 13.38 9.27 0.88
CA LEU A 85 12.16 9.06 0.09
C LEU A 85 11.17 10.19 0.30
N GLY A 86 11.03 10.68 1.52
CA GLY A 86 10.15 11.82 1.80
C GLY A 86 10.54 13.08 1.06
N LEU A 87 11.82 13.21 0.72
CA LEU A 87 12.31 14.34 -0.06
C LEU A 87 12.12 14.09 -1.56
N VAL A 88 12.57 12.94 -2.07
CA VAL A 88 12.67 12.72 -3.52
C VAL A 88 11.48 11.98 -4.11
N GLU A 89 10.67 11.32 -3.29
CA GLU A 89 9.41 10.68 -3.70
C GLU A 89 8.26 11.16 -2.79
N PRO A 90 8.09 12.48 -2.66
CA PRO A 90 7.14 13.00 -1.67
C PRO A 90 5.69 12.64 -1.96
N GLN A 91 5.38 12.31 -3.21
CA GLN A 91 4.03 11.93 -3.60
C GLN A 91 3.62 10.59 -3.04
N SER A 92 4.58 9.75 -2.64
CA SER A 92 4.28 8.36 -2.27
C SER A 92 4.37 8.08 -0.77
N SER A 93 5.34 8.67 -0.10
CA SER A 93 5.54 8.40 1.34
C SER A 93 6.28 9.56 1.99
N GLY A 94 6.27 9.59 3.30
CA GLY A 94 7.00 10.62 4.03
C GLY A 94 6.63 10.66 5.49
N ILE A 95 7.21 11.63 6.20
CA ILE A 95 7.01 11.75 7.65
C ILE A 95 5.60 12.15 8.03
N GLY A 96 4.81 12.62 7.07
CA GLY A 96 3.38 12.90 7.30
C GLY A 96 2.49 11.69 7.17
N GLY A 97 3.02 10.49 7.04
CA GLY A 97 2.28 9.25 6.81
C GLY A 97 2.58 8.14 7.79
N GLY A 98 2.53 6.91 7.30
CA GLY A 98 2.75 5.74 8.11
C GLY A 98 3.48 4.64 7.36
N ALA A 99 3.82 3.56 8.10
CA ALA A 99 4.63 2.50 7.54
C ALA A 99 4.48 1.22 8.34
N PHE A 100 4.78 0.09 7.67
CA PHE A 100 4.92 -1.21 8.33
C PHE A 100 6.32 -1.74 8.07
N LEU A 101 6.98 -2.18 9.12
CA LEU A 101 8.31 -2.77 9.07
C LEU A 101 8.25 -4.23 9.46
N VAL A 102 8.81 -5.10 8.62
CA VAL A 102 9.09 -6.48 8.97
C VAL A 102 10.61 -6.58 9.11
N TYR A 103 11.07 -7.03 10.27
CA TYR A 103 12.48 -6.96 10.63
C TYR A 103 12.99 -8.27 11.16
N TRP A 104 14.08 -8.76 10.56
CA TRP A 104 14.82 -9.90 11.07
C TRP A 104 16.08 -9.40 11.77
N ASP A 105 16.18 -9.71 13.06
CA ASP A 105 17.36 -9.40 13.86
C ASP A 105 18.32 -10.58 13.75
N GLY A 106 19.42 -10.39 13.02
CA GLY A 106 20.37 -11.47 12.78
C GLY A 106 21.10 -11.93 14.05
N GLU A 107 21.27 -11.03 15.02
CA GLU A 107 21.92 -11.39 16.28
C GLU A 107 21.01 -12.24 17.15
N GLN A 108 19.76 -11.79 17.33
CA GLN A 108 18.77 -12.48 18.18
C GLN A 108 18.09 -13.64 17.46
N GLN A 109 18.26 -13.75 16.14
CA GLN A 109 17.58 -14.75 15.32
C GLN A 109 16.06 -14.67 15.54
N LYS A 110 15.52 -13.45 15.39
CA LYS A 110 14.11 -13.19 15.70
C LYS A 110 13.48 -12.31 14.64
N LEU A 111 12.30 -12.72 14.17
CA LEU A 111 11.48 -11.96 13.24
C LEU A 111 10.41 -11.21 14.02
N THR A 112 10.30 -9.90 13.77
CA THR A 112 9.36 -9.03 14.47
C THR A 112 8.73 -8.06 13.47
N THR A 113 7.52 -7.60 13.75
CA THR A 113 6.91 -6.54 12.95
C THR A 113 6.64 -5.32 13.80
N TYR A 114 6.72 -4.15 13.16
CA TYR A 114 6.45 -2.87 13.80
C TYR A 114 5.42 -2.11 12.98
N ASP A 115 4.35 -1.73 13.66
CA ASP A 115 3.18 -1.10 13.05
C ASP A 115 3.23 0.39 13.37
N GLY A 116 3.62 1.19 12.37
CA GLY A 116 3.56 2.65 12.42
C GLY A 116 2.42 3.20 11.58
N ARG A 117 1.33 2.43 11.45
CA ARG A 117 0.14 2.88 10.74
C ARG A 117 -0.46 4.08 11.46
N GLU A 118 -1.00 5.01 10.70
CA GLU A 118 -1.69 6.18 11.25
C GLU A 118 -2.94 5.75 12.02
N THR A 119 -3.30 6.57 13.01
CA THR A 119 -4.51 6.33 13.82
C THR A 119 -5.55 7.41 13.56
N ALA A 120 -6.82 7.01 13.64
CA ALA A 120 -7.93 7.94 13.50
C ALA A 120 -7.96 8.93 14.66
N PRO A 121 -8.30 10.20 14.39
CA PRO A 121 -8.45 11.18 15.47
C PRO A 121 -9.45 10.71 16.52
N LEU A 122 -9.19 11.04 17.78
CA LEU A 122 -10.11 10.71 18.86
C LEU A 122 -11.45 11.42 18.71
N ALA A 123 -11.48 12.53 17.98
CA ALA A 123 -12.70 13.28 17.70
C ALA A 123 -13.46 12.77 16.47
N ALA A 124 -12.97 11.74 15.78
CA ALA A 124 -13.64 11.22 14.59
C ALA A 124 -15.00 10.62 14.93
N THR A 125 -15.99 10.86 14.06
CA THR A 125 -17.34 10.35 14.24
C THR A 125 -17.69 9.37 13.12
N PRO A 126 -18.70 8.52 13.33
CA PRO A 126 -19.11 7.58 12.27
C PRO A 126 -19.57 8.24 10.97
N THR A 127 -19.91 9.51 11.02
CA THR A 127 -20.43 10.24 9.84
C THR A 127 -19.36 11.08 9.14
N LEU A 128 -18.09 10.92 9.53
CA LEU A 128 -17.00 11.75 8.99
C LEU A 128 -16.98 11.77 7.45
N PHE A 129 -17.24 10.64 6.81
CA PHE A 129 -17.19 10.52 5.35
C PHE A 129 -18.57 10.43 4.69
N LEU A 130 -19.59 10.88 5.40
CA LEU A 130 -20.95 10.93 4.87
C LEU A 130 -21.39 12.38 4.64
N ASP A 131 -22.23 12.59 3.63
CA ASP A 131 -22.81 13.90 3.38
C ASP A 131 -24.02 14.15 4.29
N ASP A 132 -24.69 15.29 4.10
CA ASP A 132 -25.82 15.68 4.95
C ASP A 132 -27.02 14.74 4.82
N GLN A 133 -27.09 13.95 3.74
CA GLN A 133 -28.14 12.96 3.52
C GLN A 133 -27.71 11.56 3.96
N GLY A 134 -26.53 11.43 4.58
CA GLY A 134 -26.05 10.14 5.05
C GLY A 134 -25.43 9.27 3.97
N GLN A 135 -25.12 9.83 2.80
CA GLN A 135 -24.51 9.10 1.70
C GLN A 135 -22.99 9.31 1.71
N PRO A 136 -22.22 8.32 1.26
CA PRO A 136 -20.78 8.49 1.20
C PRO A 136 -20.35 9.66 0.32
N LEU A 137 -19.36 10.40 0.77
CA LEU A 137 -18.78 11.48 -0.03
C LEU A 137 -18.12 10.91 -1.28
N GLN A 138 -18.00 11.75 -2.32
CA GLN A 138 -17.17 11.42 -3.46
C GLN A 138 -15.71 11.30 -2.97
N PHE A 139 -14.95 10.38 -3.59
CA PHE A 139 -13.64 10.03 -3.08
C PHE A 139 -12.74 11.25 -2.90
N TYR A 140 -12.58 12.08 -3.95
CA TYR A 140 -11.67 13.21 -3.83
C TYR A 140 -12.21 14.34 -2.97
N ASP A 141 -13.53 14.42 -2.77
CA ASP A 141 -14.09 15.34 -1.79
C ASP A 141 -13.72 14.92 -0.37
N ALA A 142 -13.56 13.63 -0.14
CA ALA A 142 -13.11 13.12 1.14
C ALA A 142 -11.59 13.30 1.33
N VAL A 143 -10.81 13.04 0.27
CA VAL A 143 -9.34 12.97 0.33
C VAL A 143 -8.69 14.34 0.49
N VAL A 144 -9.10 15.32 -0.33
CA VAL A 144 -8.32 16.56 -0.49
C VAL A 144 -8.70 17.54 0.62
N GLY A 145 -7.78 17.75 1.55
CA GLY A 145 -8.02 18.62 2.70
C GLY A 145 -7.73 17.94 4.03
N GLY A 146 -8.24 18.50 5.12
CA GLY A 146 -7.93 18.02 6.47
C GLY A 146 -8.73 16.81 6.94
N ARG A 147 -9.92 16.62 6.38
CA ARG A 147 -10.85 15.56 6.81
C ARG A 147 -10.21 14.18 6.83
N SER A 148 -9.34 13.90 5.87
CA SER A 148 -8.76 12.57 5.64
C SER A 148 -7.47 12.32 6.39
N VAL A 149 -6.96 13.31 7.12
CA VAL A 149 -5.63 13.20 7.73
C VAL A 149 -5.71 12.46 9.06
N ALA A 150 -4.93 11.38 9.15
CA ALA A 150 -4.77 10.60 10.38
C ALA A 150 -3.45 10.98 11.05
N THR A 151 -3.32 10.60 12.33
CA THR A 151 -2.10 10.89 13.09
C THR A 151 -0.92 10.14 12.48
N PRO A 152 0.13 10.84 12.03
CA PRO A 152 1.26 10.16 11.38
C PRO A 152 2.05 9.27 12.32
N GLY A 153 2.54 8.14 11.79
CA GLY A 153 3.29 7.17 12.57
C GLY A 153 4.74 6.97 12.16
N THR A 154 5.14 7.46 10.97
CA THR A 154 6.46 7.15 10.42
C THR A 154 7.61 7.60 11.32
N VAL A 155 7.56 8.84 11.82
CA VAL A 155 8.66 9.35 12.66
C VAL A 155 8.79 8.52 13.94
N LYS A 156 7.68 8.15 14.55
CA LYS A 156 7.72 7.34 15.78
C LYS A 156 8.32 5.97 15.50
N LEU A 157 7.95 5.36 14.38
CA LEU A 157 8.50 4.07 14.02
C LEU A 157 10.02 4.16 13.81
N LEU A 158 10.49 5.16 13.09
CA LEU A 158 11.92 5.33 12.84
C LEU A 158 12.68 5.55 14.16
N TRP A 159 12.15 6.43 15.00
CA TRP A 159 12.81 6.76 16.25
C TRP A 159 12.86 5.57 17.20
N ASP A 160 11.72 4.92 17.45
CA ASP A 160 11.66 3.84 18.41
C ASP A 160 12.51 2.65 17.98
N THR A 161 12.52 2.31 16.69
CA THR A 161 13.35 1.20 16.21
C THR A 161 14.82 1.57 16.21
N HIS A 162 15.16 2.81 15.90
CA HIS A 162 16.56 3.25 15.98
C HIS A 162 17.05 3.20 17.41
N GLN A 163 16.27 3.65 18.38
CA GLN A 163 16.67 3.61 19.78
C GLN A 163 16.91 2.18 20.27
N LYS A 164 16.17 1.22 19.72
CA LYS A 164 16.30 -0.18 20.13
C LYS A 164 17.43 -0.90 19.41
N TYR A 165 17.63 -0.65 18.12
CA TYR A 165 18.51 -1.43 17.29
C TYR A 165 19.64 -0.63 16.63
N GLY A 166 19.54 0.68 16.58
CA GLY A 166 20.46 1.50 15.82
C GLY A 166 21.89 1.44 16.33
N LYS A 167 22.83 1.66 15.43
CA LYS A 167 24.25 1.59 15.70
C LYS A 167 24.93 2.94 15.51
N LEU A 168 24.58 3.68 14.44
CA LEU A 168 25.10 5.01 14.19
C LEU A 168 24.29 6.07 14.91
N GLU A 169 24.92 7.21 15.19
CA GLU A 169 24.20 8.34 15.79
C GLU A 169 23.06 8.81 14.90
N TRP A 170 21.92 9.04 15.51
CA TRP A 170 20.70 9.51 14.84
C TRP A 170 20.96 10.73 13.99
N LYS A 171 21.65 11.76 14.55
CA LYS A 171 21.96 13.00 13.84
C LYS A 171 22.79 12.74 12.59
N LYS A 172 23.74 11.81 12.70
CA LYS A 172 24.67 11.52 11.61
C LYS A 172 23.94 10.88 10.42
N ILE A 173 22.94 10.04 10.71
CA ILE A 173 22.13 9.40 9.68
C ILE A 173 21.30 10.43 8.92
N ILE A 174 20.77 11.42 9.63
CA ILE A 174 19.83 12.40 9.07
C ILE A 174 20.54 13.48 8.27
N GLN A 175 21.79 13.83 8.64
CA GLN A 175 22.48 14.97 8.08
C GLN A 175 22.56 14.99 6.55
N PRO A 176 22.86 13.87 5.87
CA PRO A 176 22.91 13.90 4.39
C PRO A 176 21.57 14.27 3.75
N VAL A 177 20.45 13.88 4.38
CA VAL A 177 19.13 14.26 3.85
C VAL A 177 18.89 15.75 4.02
N ILE A 178 19.27 16.30 5.17
CA ILE A 178 19.21 17.75 5.42
C ILE A 178 20.01 18.49 4.33
N ASN A 179 21.23 18.01 4.07
CA ASN A 179 22.10 18.67 3.09
C ASN A 179 21.44 18.67 1.70
N LEU A 180 20.89 17.55 1.28
CA LEU A 180 20.26 17.46 -0.05
C LEU A 180 19.00 18.31 -0.13
N ALA A 181 18.23 18.39 0.95
CA ALA A 181 17.05 19.27 0.98
C ALA A 181 17.44 20.73 0.78
N GLU A 182 18.56 21.14 1.39
CA GLU A 182 19.06 22.52 1.25
C GLU A 182 19.66 22.76 -0.14
N GLU A 183 20.45 21.82 -0.65
CA GLU A 183 21.13 21.96 -1.95
C GLU A 183 20.17 21.80 -3.11
N GLY A 184 19.15 20.96 -2.95
CA GLY A 184 18.20 20.65 -3.99
C GLY A 184 18.55 19.37 -4.75
N PHE A 185 17.51 18.79 -5.34
CA PHE A 185 17.62 17.58 -6.15
C PHE A 185 16.92 17.81 -7.46
N ALA A 186 17.28 17.05 -8.48
CA ALA A 186 16.61 17.12 -9.78
C ALA A 186 15.28 16.39 -9.73
N VAL A 187 14.20 17.07 -10.13
CA VAL A 187 12.88 16.46 -10.22
C VAL A 187 12.94 15.30 -11.21
N SER A 188 12.51 14.11 -10.78
CA SER A 188 12.56 12.91 -11.63
C SER A 188 11.45 12.96 -12.68
N PRO A 189 11.57 12.15 -13.76
CA PRO A 189 10.48 12.04 -14.73
C PRO A 189 9.15 11.64 -14.07
N ARG A 190 9.20 10.70 -13.12
CA ARG A 190 7.99 10.26 -12.44
C ARG A 190 7.37 11.37 -11.61
N LEU A 191 8.16 12.08 -10.80
CA LEU A 191 7.63 13.17 -9.98
C LEU A 191 7.05 14.27 -10.86
N ALA A 192 7.75 14.65 -11.94
CA ALA A 192 7.26 15.68 -12.86
C ALA A 192 5.90 15.31 -13.44
N SER A 193 5.78 14.06 -13.90
CA SER A 193 4.53 13.56 -14.48
C SER A 193 3.40 13.60 -13.48
N LEU A 194 3.66 13.17 -12.25
CA LEU A 194 2.62 13.12 -11.22
C LEU A 194 2.20 14.52 -10.77
N ILE A 195 3.13 15.47 -10.68
CA ILE A 195 2.78 16.87 -10.39
C ILE A 195 1.84 17.41 -11.48
N ALA A 196 2.20 17.20 -12.74
CA ALA A 196 1.40 17.70 -13.85
C ALA A 196 0.00 17.08 -13.85
N ASN A 197 -0.08 15.78 -13.58
CA ASN A 197 -1.38 15.08 -13.59
C ASN A 197 -2.30 15.52 -12.46
N ASP A 198 -1.75 16.01 -11.34
CA ASP A 198 -2.55 16.40 -10.19
C ASP A 198 -2.56 17.92 -9.99
N ALA A 199 -2.25 18.68 -11.03
CA ALA A 199 -2.01 20.12 -10.92
C ALA A 199 -3.18 20.87 -10.30
N GLU A 200 -4.41 20.54 -10.68
CA GLU A 200 -5.59 21.24 -10.18
C GLU A 200 -5.74 21.08 -8.65
N ARG A 201 -5.56 19.85 -8.15
CA ARG A 201 -5.69 19.60 -6.71
C ARG A 201 -4.54 20.20 -5.93
N LEU A 202 -3.32 20.05 -6.43
CA LEU A 202 -2.13 20.58 -5.75
C LEU A 202 -2.16 22.10 -5.65
N SER A 203 -2.76 22.77 -6.63
CA SER A 203 -2.83 24.23 -6.69
C SER A 203 -3.84 24.83 -5.72
N ARG A 204 -4.69 24.00 -5.12
CA ARG A 204 -5.75 24.51 -4.23
C ARG A 204 -5.19 25.11 -2.93
N PHE A 205 -4.01 24.65 -2.49
CA PHE A 205 -3.42 25.07 -1.22
C PHE A 205 -2.16 25.86 -1.47
N PRO A 206 -2.08 27.09 -0.96
CA PRO A 206 -0.95 27.97 -1.31
C PRO A 206 0.44 27.41 -0.99
N THR A 207 0.60 26.77 0.16
CA THR A 207 1.89 26.20 0.56
C THR A 207 2.33 25.10 -0.41
N THR A 208 1.40 24.23 -0.77
CA THR A 208 1.65 23.14 -1.71
C THR A 208 1.94 23.67 -3.10
N LYS A 209 1.15 24.64 -3.55
CA LYS A 209 1.34 25.27 -4.85
C LYS A 209 2.73 25.92 -4.94
N ALA A 210 3.15 26.62 -3.88
CA ALA A 210 4.45 27.29 -3.88
C ALA A 210 5.60 26.31 -4.07
N TYR A 211 5.45 25.09 -3.58
CA TYR A 211 6.53 24.09 -3.66
C TYR A 211 6.59 23.39 -5.01
N PHE A 212 5.43 22.98 -5.56
CA PHE A 212 5.39 22.12 -6.74
C PHE A 212 5.24 22.88 -8.05
N PHE A 213 5.04 24.19 -8.02
CA PHE A 213 4.79 24.98 -9.23
C PHE A 213 5.75 26.16 -9.33
N ASN A 214 6.00 26.55 -10.58
CA ASN A 214 6.78 27.75 -10.87
C ASN A 214 5.93 29.00 -10.63
N ALA A 215 6.57 30.15 -10.58
CA ALA A 215 5.90 31.43 -10.32
C ALA A 215 4.79 31.73 -11.34
N ASP A 216 4.96 31.24 -12.58
CA ASP A 216 3.96 31.45 -13.63
C ASP A 216 2.78 30.47 -13.55
N GLY A 217 2.78 29.58 -12.55
CA GLY A 217 1.70 28.60 -12.34
C GLY A 217 1.89 27.28 -13.06
N SER A 218 2.96 27.12 -13.84
CA SER A 218 3.23 25.85 -14.50
C SER A 218 3.82 24.85 -13.50
N PRO A 219 3.54 23.56 -13.68
CA PRO A 219 4.13 22.55 -12.80
C PRO A 219 5.63 22.45 -13.02
N LYS A 220 6.37 22.17 -11.96
CA LYS A 220 7.81 21.99 -12.09
C LYS A 220 8.13 20.81 -12.98
N ALA A 221 9.04 21.03 -13.92
CA ALA A 221 9.38 20.06 -14.97
C ALA A 221 10.51 19.14 -14.52
N GLU A 222 10.61 18.00 -15.19
CA GLU A 222 11.72 17.08 -15.06
C GLU A 222 13.04 17.84 -15.15
N GLY A 223 13.97 17.53 -14.23
CA GLY A 223 15.29 18.14 -14.19
C GLY A 223 15.36 19.46 -13.43
N THR A 224 14.24 20.06 -13.07
CA THR A 224 14.24 21.25 -12.25
C THR A 224 14.93 20.96 -10.92
N ARG A 225 15.83 21.86 -10.49
CA ARG A 225 16.46 21.71 -9.18
C ARG A 225 15.47 22.19 -8.12
N LEU A 226 15.03 21.28 -7.26
CA LEU A 226 14.01 21.54 -6.26
C LEU A 226 14.65 21.53 -4.88
N LYS A 227 14.67 22.69 -4.23
CA LYS A 227 15.17 22.84 -2.86
C LYS A 227 14.00 22.79 -1.90
N ASN A 228 14.25 22.24 -0.71
CA ASN A 228 13.21 22.17 0.32
C ASN A 228 13.82 22.58 1.67
N PRO A 229 14.10 23.86 1.86
CA PRO A 229 14.69 24.31 3.12
C PRO A 229 13.78 24.08 4.32
N GLU A 230 12.47 24.09 4.14
CA GLU A 230 11.54 23.82 5.25
C GLU A 230 11.66 22.37 5.73
N TYR A 231 11.81 21.41 4.80
CA TYR A 231 12.03 20.02 5.18
C TYR A 231 13.37 19.88 5.92
N ALA A 232 14.40 20.60 5.45
CA ALA A 232 15.70 20.60 6.13
C ALA A 232 15.56 21.07 7.57
N GLN A 233 14.81 22.16 7.80
CA GLN A 233 14.60 22.68 9.15
C GLN A 233 13.82 21.68 10.02
N THR A 234 12.82 21.03 9.46
CA THR A 234 12.04 20.01 10.15
C THR A 234 12.94 18.85 10.57
N LEU A 235 13.78 18.39 9.64
CA LEU A 235 14.72 17.31 9.95
C LEU A 235 15.78 17.71 10.97
N GLN A 236 16.22 18.98 10.96
CA GLN A 236 17.15 19.47 11.98
C GLN A 236 16.54 19.37 13.37
N ALA A 237 15.27 19.74 13.52
CA ALA A 237 14.57 19.61 14.80
C ALA A 237 14.45 18.15 15.23
N ILE A 238 14.10 17.26 14.29
CA ILE A 238 13.99 15.84 14.56
C ILE A 238 15.35 15.23 14.89
N ALA A 239 16.41 15.66 14.20
CA ALA A 239 17.77 15.19 14.50
C ALA A 239 18.18 15.58 15.92
N LYS A 240 17.82 16.78 16.34
CA LYS A 240 18.23 17.30 17.66
C LYS A 240 17.42 16.68 18.80
N GLN A 241 16.11 16.51 18.63
CA GLN A 241 15.19 16.17 19.72
C GLN A 241 14.50 14.82 19.55
N GLY A 242 14.78 14.10 18.48
CA GLY A 242 14.13 12.83 18.23
C GLY A 242 12.65 13.00 17.89
N ALA A 243 11.87 11.95 18.12
CA ALA A 243 10.44 11.96 17.80
C ALA A 243 9.67 13.03 18.56
N GLN A 244 10.15 13.44 19.74
CA GLN A 244 9.50 14.46 20.53
C GLN A 244 9.32 15.76 19.73
N ALA A 245 10.30 16.12 18.87
CA ALA A 245 10.20 17.32 18.04
C ALA A 245 8.95 17.28 17.15
N PHE A 246 8.58 16.09 16.68
CA PHE A 246 7.44 15.93 15.79
C PHE A 246 6.12 15.89 16.55
N TYR A 247 6.06 15.18 17.66
CA TYR A 247 4.78 14.87 18.32
C TYR A 247 4.39 15.86 19.42
N GLN A 248 5.33 16.63 19.96
CA GLN A 248 5.06 17.46 21.14
C GLN A 248 5.48 18.91 21.01
N GLY A 249 5.82 19.38 19.81
CA GLY A 249 6.29 20.74 19.66
C GLY A 249 5.56 21.49 18.58
N ASP A 250 6.30 22.41 17.97
CA ASP A 250 5.75 23.31 16.96
C ASP A 250 5.34 22.57 15.69
N ILE A 251 6.01 21.45 15.38
CA ILE A 251 5.64 20.68 14.18
C ILE A 251 4.21 20.14 14.34
N ALA A 252 3.91 19.52 15.48
CA ALA A 252 2.55 19.03 15.75
C ALA A 252 1.53 20.17 15.71
N LYS A 253 1.85 21.30 16.31
CA LYS A 253 0.95 22.46 16.29
C LYS A 253 0.63 22.89 14.87
N ASP A 254 1.65 22.93 14.00
CA ASP A 254 1.46 23.37 12.62
C ASP A 254 0.67 22.33 11.82
N ILE A 255 0.89 21.04 12.07
CA ILE A 255 0.09 20.00 11.43
C ILE A 255 -1.38 20.19 11.82
N ILE A 256 -1.65 20.32 13.10
CA ILE A 256 -3.02 20.47 13.63
C ILE A 256 -3.69 21.70 13.03
N ALA A 257 -2.99 22.83 13.03
CA ALA A 257 -3.54 24.06 12.46
C ALA A 257 -3.86 23.89 10.96
N THR A 258 -2.95 23.25 10.22
CA THR A 258 -3.14 23.01 8.80
C THR A 258 -4.37 22.17 8.55
N VAL A 259 -4.55 21.10 9.34
CA VAL A 259 -5.68 20.17 9.20
C VAL A 259 -7.00 20.86 9.56
N GLN A 260 -7.02 21.57 10.70
CA GLN A 260 -8.26 22.15 11.22
C GLN A 260 -8.70 23.37 10.43
N THR A 261 -7.81 24.03 9.70
CA THR A 261 -8.15 25.23 8.93
C THR A 261 -8.11 25.00 7.42
N ALA A 262 -8.03 23.75 6.97
CA ALA A 262 -7.98 23.46 5.54
C ALA A 262 -9.25 23.99 4.85
N VAL A 263 -9.04 24.86 3.86
CA VAL A 263 -10.16 25.55 3.19
C VAL A 263 -11.06 24.53 2.50
N GLY A 264 -12.34 24.60 2.82
CA GLY A 264 -13.35 23.75 2.17
C GLY A 264 -13.48 22.35 2.73
N ASN A 265 -12.52 21.87 3.51
CA ASN A 265 -12.55 20.48 3.98
C ASN A 265 -11.68 20.33 5.23
N PRO A 266 -12.03 20.98 6.35
CA PRO A 266 -11.22 20.86 7.56
C PRO A 266 -11.34 19.50 8.21
N GLY A 267 -10.33 19.12 8.98
CA GLY A 267 -10.31 17.87 9.72
C GLY A 267 -10.33 18.08 11.22
N VAL A 268 -10.20 17.00 11.97
CA VAL A 268 -10.43 17.02 13.41
C VAL A 268 -9.22 16.56 14.25
N LEU A 269 -8.05 16.42 13.64
CA LEU A 269 -6.84 16.11 14.40
C LEU A 269 -6.59 17.16 15.48
N ALA A 270 -6.15 16.70 16.65
CA ALA A 270 -5.89 17.57 17.79
C ALA A 270 -4.62 17.09 18.50
N GLN A 271 -4.12 17.90 19.44
CA GLN A 271 -2.86 17.59 20.14
C GLN A 271 -2.93 16.26 20.87
N GLN A 272 -4.08 15.91 21.45
CA GLN A 272 -4.21 14.64 22.16
C GLN A 272 -3.91 13.43 21.26
N ASP A 273 -4.22 13.53 19.97
CA ASP A 273 -3.91 12.44 19.03
C ASP A 273 -2.40 12.22 18.94
N PHE A 274 -1.64 13.30 18.91
CA PHE A 274 -0.18 13.23 18.87
C PHE A 274 0.41 12.77 20.20
N ASP A 275 -0.15 13.26 21.31
CA ASP A 275 0.34 12.89 22.65
C ASP A 275 0.17 11.41 22.94
N THR A 276 -0.88 10.79 22.40
CA THR A 276 -1.20 9.40 22.71
C THR A 276 -0.74 8.41 21.65
N TYR A 277 -0.21 8.89 20.53
CA TYR A 277 0.20 8.00 19.45
C TYR A 277 1.31 7.06 19.91
N ARG A 278 1.17 5.77 19.60
CA ARG A 278 2.18 4.73 19.85
C ARG A 278 2.29 3.84 18.63
N ILE A 279 3.49 3.41 18.30
CA ILE A 279 3.64 2.28 17.37
C ILE A 279 3.28 0.99 18.12
N LYS A 280 3.06 -0.07 17.37
CA LYS A 280 2.77 -1.38 17.96
C LYS A 280 3.80 -2.40 17.48
N GLN A 281 4.39 -3.12 18.40
CA GLN A 281 5.19 -4.29 18.06
C GLN A 281 4.22 -5.46 17.98
N ARG A 282 4.24 -6.21 16.87
CA ARG A 282 3.30 -7.31 16.66
C ARG A 282 4.04 -8.55 16.21
N GLU A 283 3.54 -9.72 16.58
CA GLU A 283 4.06 -10.98 16.06
C GLU A 283 3.82 -11.02 14.55
N PRO A 284 4.78 -11.50 13.75
CA PRO A 284 4.51 -11.62 12.32
C PRO A 284 3.44 -12.65 12.03
N VAL A 285 2.69 -12.43 10.95
CA VAL A 285 1.76 -13.42 10.43
C VAL A 285 2.51 -14.22 9.37
N CYS A 286 2.55 -15.54 9.53
CA CYS A 286 3.30 -16.41 8.64
C CYS A 286 2.37 -17.47 8.06
N ALA A 287 2.39 -17.62 6.74
CA ALA A 287 1.61 -18.64 6.04
C ALA A 287 2.57 -19.71 5.51
N ALA A 288 2.24 -20.97 5.76
CA ALA A 288 3.03 -22.08 5.21
C ALA A 288 2.75 -22.23 3.72
N TYR A 289 3.81 -22.36 2.94
CA TYR A 289 3.70 -22.48 1.48
C TYR A 289 4.92 -23.23 0.97
N GLN A 290 4.71 -24.43 0.42
CA GLN A 290 5.82 -25.31 0.05
C GLN A 290 6.77 -25.49 1.24
N SER A 291 8.07 -25.29 1.05
CA SER A 291 9.06 -25.38 2.12
C SER A 291 9.32 -24.04 2.81
N TYR A 292 8.48 -23.04 2.51
CA TYR A 292 8.68 -21.66 2.99
C TYR A 292 7.64 -21.28 4.03
N ASP A 293 7.98 -20.31 4.86
CA ASP A 293 7.03 -19.53 5.64
C ASP A 293 7.00 -18.12 5.08
N ILE A 294 5.83 -17.68 4.63
CA ILE A 294 5.66 -16.36 4.04
C ILE A 294 5.20 -15.43 5.16
N CYS A 295 6.09 -14.61 5.65
CA CYS A 295 5.87 -13.85 6.88
C CYS A 295 5.74 -12.36 6.59
N GLY A 296 4.78 -11.70 7.21
CA GLY A 296 4.60 -10.28 7.02
C GLY A 296 3.76 -9.63 8.09
N MET A 297 3.29 -8.44 7.78
CA MET A 297 2.50 -7.65 8.72
C MET A 297 1.06 -8.15 8.78
N GLY A 298 0.61 -8.49 9.97
CA GLY A 298 -0.78 -8.83 10.21
C GLY A 298 -1.65 -7.60 10.40
N PRO A 299 -2.93 -7.80 10.79
CA PRO A 299 -3.84 -6.68 10.99
C PRO A 299 -3.24 -5.60 11.90
N PRO A 300 -3.40 -4.32 11.52
CA PRO A 300 -4.37 -3.75 10.60
C PRO A 300 -4.05 -3.91 9.12
N SER A 301 -2.93 -4.51 8.74
CA SER A 301 -2.75 -4.84 7.34
C SER A 301 -3.45 -6.15 7.00
N SER A 302 -4.07 -6.17 5.85
CA SER A 302 -4.60 -7.40 5.26
C SER A 302 -3.55 -8.13 4.44
N GLY A 303 -2.35 -7.55 4.30
CA GLY A 303 -1.36 -8.02 3.33
C GLY A 303 -0.91 -9.44 3.54
N ALA A 304 -0.36 -9.74 4.71
CA ALA A 304 0.20 -11.08 4.96
C ALA A 304 -0.88 -12.16 4.89
N LEU A 305 -2.07 -11.89 5.45
CA LEU A 305 -3.16 -12.87 5.41
C LEU A 305 -3.62 -13.14 3.98
N THR A 306 -3.80 -12.08 3.19
CA THR A 306 -4.35 -12.25 1.84
C THR A 306 -3.31 -12.87 0.90
N VAL A 307 -2.05 -12.42 0.97
CA VAL A 307 -0.97 -13.08 0.21
C VAL A 307 -0.89 -14.55 0.60
N GLY A 308 -0.93 -14.84 1.91
CA GLY A 308 -0.87 -16.21 2.41
C GLY A 308 -2.00 -17.07 1.89
N GLN A 309 -3.23 -16.54 1.86
CA GLN A 309 -4.37 -17.29 1.32
C GLN A 309 -4.19 -17.58 -0.16
N ILE A 310 -3.77 -16.57 -0.94
CA ILE A 310 -3.57 -16.77 -2.38
C ILE A 310 -2.56 -17.89 -2.62
N LEU A 311 -1.44 -17.84 -1.91
CA LEU A 311 -0.39 -18.85 -2.10
C LEU A 311 -0.85 -20.24 -1.68
N ALA A 312 -1.52 -20.36 -0.54
CA ALA A 312 -1.99 -21.65 -0.04
C ALA A 312 -3.06 -22.27 -0.95
N ILE A 313 -3.95 -21.44 -1.50
CA ILE A 313 -4.98 -21.92 -2.42
C ILE A 313 -4.33 -22.38 -3.73
N THR A 314 -3.45 -21.55 -4.30
CA THR A 314 -2.80 -21.91 -5.58
C THR A 314 -1.90 -23.13 -5.45
N GLU A 315 -1.37 -23.38 -4.25
CA GLU A 315 -0.52 -24.55 -4.01
C GLU A 315 -1.24 -25.88 -4.28
N GLN A 316 -2.58 -25.88 -4.22
CA GLN A 316 -3.37 -27.07 -4.48
C GLN A 316 -3.43 -27.44 -5.97
N TYR A 317 -2.86 -26.64 -6.84
CA TYR A 317 -2.95 -26.80 -8.29
C TYR A 317 -1.55 -26.87 -8.90
N ASP A 318 -1.45 -27.46 -10.09
CA ASP A 318 -0.16 -27.74 -10.73
C ASP A 318 0.34 -26.56 -11.57
N LEU A 319 0.54 -25.41 -10.91
CA LEU A 319 1.05 -24.22 -11.60
C LEU A 319 2.41 -24.48 -12.24
N LYS A 320 3.26 -25.25 -11.57
CA LYS A 320 4.58 -25.59 -12.08
C LYS A 320 4.48 -26.33 -13.42
N GLY A 321 3.61 -27.33 -13.48
CA GLY A 321 3.45 -28.11 -14.69
C GLY A 321 2.80 -27.32 -15.82
N TRP A 322 1.85 -26.46 -15.50
CA TRP A 322 1.18 -25.64 -16.53
C TRP A 322 2.04 -24.51 -17.05
N GLY A 323 2.82 -23.87 -16.17
CA GLY A 323 3.73 -22.80 -16.55
C GLY A 323 3.06 -21.43 -16.67
N PRO A 324 3.88 -20.38 -16.84
CA PRO A 324 3.37 -19.00 -16.89
C PRO A 324 2.68 -18.65 -18.21
N GLY A 325 2.81 -19.47 -19.24
CA GLY A 325 2.13 -19.23 -20.53
C GLY A 325 0.74 -19.80 -20.60
N SER A 326 0.31 -20.60 -19.62
CA SER A 326 -0.98 -21.29 -19.65
C SER A 326 -2.07 -20.44 -19.02
N ALA A 327 -3.19 -20.29 -19.71
CA ALA A 327 -4.35 -19.60 -19.15
C ALA A 327 -4.88 -20.30 -17.90
N LYS A 328 -4.68 -21.61 -17.76
CA LYS A 328 -5.08 -22.35 -16.54
C LYS A 328 -4.36 -21.80 -15.32
N SER A 329 -3.05 -21.51 -15.43
CA SER A 329 -2.29 -20.95 -14.31
C SER A 329 -2.91 -19.64 -13.87
N TRP A 330 -3.19 -18.76 -14.81
CA TRP A 330 -3.70 -17.44 -14.48
C TRP A 330 -5.15 -17.46 -14.02
N GLN A 331 -5.94 -18.42 -14.52
CA GLN A 331 -7.28 -18.61 -13.99
C GLN A 331 -7.24 -18.99 -12.51
N VAL A 332 -6.39 -19.96 -12.16
CA VAL A 332 -6.31 -20.40 -10.77
C VAL A 332 -5.80 -19.29 -9.87
N ILE A 333 -4.80 -18.54 -10.33
CA ILE A 333 -4.30 -17.40 -9.57
C ILE A 333 -5.41 -16.35 -9.39
N ALA A 334 -6.14 -16.04 -10.47
CA ALA A 334 -7.21 -15.03 -10.42
C ALA A 334 -8.35 -15.46 -9.50
N ASP A 335 -8.77 -16.72 -9.58
CA ASP A 335 -9.85 -17.21 -8.71
C ASP A 335 -9.40 -17.28 -7.25
N SER A 336 -8.15 -17.70 -7.01
CA SER A 336 -7.59 -17.73 -5.65
C SER A 336 -7.59 -16.33 -5.05
N SER A 337 -7.18 -15.36 -5.86
CA SER A 337 -7.13 -13.96 -5.42
C SER A 337 -8.53 -13.44 -5.10
N SER A 338 -9.52 -13.75 -5.94
CA SER A 338 -10.88 -13.28 -5.71
C SER A 338 -11.46 -13.91 -4.43
N LEU A 339 -11.18 -15.18 -4.16
CA LEU A 339 -11.59 -15.82 -2.90
C LEU A 339 -10.95 -15.15 -1.69
N ALA A 340 -9.66 -14.85 -1.78
CA ALA A 340 -8.92 -14.21 -0.70
C ALA A 340 -9.43 -12.77 -0.46
N PHE A 341 -9.70 -12.02 -1.53
CA PHE A 341 -10.22 -10.67 -1.40
C PHE A 341 -11.65 -10.64 -0.82
N ALA A 342 -12.44 -11.68 -1.04
CA ALA A 342 -13.75 -11.79 -0.41
C ALA A 342 -13.61 -11.90 1.12
N ASP A 343 -12.71 -12.77 1.58
CA ASP A 343 -12.42 -12.87 3.02
C ASP A 343 -11.86 -11.57 3.57
N ARG A 344 -10.97 -10.93 2.83
CA ARG A 344 -10.38 -9.67 3.23
C ARG A 344 -11.46 -8.61 3.48
N GLY A 345 -12.39 -8.48 2.55
CA GLY A 345 -13.43 -7.47 2.65
C GLY A 345 -14.35 -7.65 3.84
N LYS A 346 -14.58 -8.88 4.24
CA LYS A 346 -15.50 -9.17 5.35
C LYS A 346 -14.83 -9.13 6.71
N TYR A 347 -13.62 -9.71 6.81
CA TYR A 347 -13.06 -10.03 8.13
C TYR A 347 -11.89 -9.14 8.54
N MET A 348 -11.14 -8.54 7.61
CA MET A 348 -9.84 -7.98 7.97
C MET A 348 -9.91 -6.50 8.30
N ALA A 349 -9.37 -6.14 9.48
CA ALA A 349 -9.39 -4.78 10.01
C ALA A 349 -8.40 -4.71 11.18
N ASP A 350 -8.39 -3.58 11.89
CA ASP A 350 -7.54 -3.40 13.07
C ASP A 350 -7.98 -4.36 14.18
N GLN A 351 -7.15 -5.35 14.46
CA GLN A 351 -7.47 -6.39 15.42
C GLN A 351 -7.57 -5.88 16.86
N ASP A 352 -7.03 -4.71 17.14
CA ASP A 352 -7.15 -4.11 18.48
C ASP A 352 -8.55 -3.55 18.73
N TYR A 353 -9.36 -3.42 17.68
CA TYR A 353 -10.71 -2.84 17.73
C TYR A 353 -11.80 -3.81 17.32
N VAL A 354 -11.47 -4.82 16.52
CA VAL A 354 -12.45 -5.74 15.95
C VAL A 354 -11.92 -7.17 16.13
N PRO A 355 -12.71 -8.08 16.69
CA PRO A 355 -12.28 -9.50 16.73
C PRO A 355 -12.08 -10.02 15.31
N MET A 356 -11.04 -10.84 15.13
CA MET A 356 -10.69 -11.35 13.81
C MET A 356 -10.38 -12.84 13.86
N PRO A 357 -10.77 -13.59 12.83
CA PRO A 357 -10.40 -15.00 12.74
C PRO A 357 -9.01 -15.19 12.12
N THR A 358 -7.99 -14.56 12.69
CA THR A 358 -6.66 -14.53 12.09
C THR A 358 -6.10 -15.94 11.85
N GLU A 359 -6.17 -16.80 12.85
CA GLU A 359 -5.68 -18.17 12.69
C GLU A 359 -6.55 -18.96 11.73
N GLY A 360 -7.88 -18.78 11.82
CA GLY A 360 -8.81 -19.49 10.95
C GLY A 360 -8.65 -19.14 9.49
N LEU A 361 -8.29 -17.89 9.20
CA LEU A 361 -8.09 -17.46 7.81
C LEU A 361 -6.91 -18.15 7.13
N LEU A 362 -5.96 -18.69 7.91
CA LEU A 362 -4.84 -19.46 7.38
C LEU A 362 -4.92 -20.94 7.73
N ASP A 363 -6.04 -21.41 8.27
CA ASP A 363 -6.23 -22.81 8.59
C ASP A 363 -6.14 -23.68 7.32
N LYS A 364 -5.34 -24.72 7.38
CA LYS A 364 -5.07 -25.54 6.19
C LYS A 364 -6.33 -26.20 5.63
N ASP A 365 -7.17 -26.73 6.50
CA ASP A 365 -8.42 -27.39 6.05
C ASP A 365 -9.37 -26.36 5.43
N TYR A 366 -9.48 -25.20 6.05
CA TYR A 366 -10.30 -24.12 5.51
C TYR A 366 -9.83 -23.71 4.11
N LEU A 367 -8.52 -23.51 3.95
CA LEU A 367 -7.98 -23.06 2.66
C LEU A 367 -8.10 -24.15 1.59
N LYS A 368 -8.00 -25.42 2.00
CA LYS A 368 -8.24 -26.51 1.08
C LYS A 368 -9.69 -26.52 0.58
N GLN A 369 -10.65 -26.27 1.48
CA GLN A 369 -12.05 -26.15 1.10
C GLN A 369 -12.28 -24.99 0.14
N ARG A 370 -11.63 -23.85 0.38
CA ARG A 370 -11.72 -22.70 -0.53
C ARG A 370 -11.16 -23.07 -1.90
N ALA A 371 -10.03 -23.77 -1.93
CA ALA A 371 -9.43 -24.19 -3.20
C ALA A 371 -10.36 -25.12 -3.99
N GLU A 372 -11.12 -25.97 -3.31
CA GLU A 372 -12.05 -26.89 -3.96
C GLU A 372 -13.18 -26.19 -4.70
N LEU A 373 -13.44 -24.92 -4.40
CA LEU A 373 -14.44 -24.14 -5.14
C LEU A 373 -13.99 -23.84 -6.57
N ILE A 374 -12.68 -23.85 -6.83
CA ILE A 374 -12.15 -23.53 -8.15
C ILE A 374 -12.30 -24.74 -9.07
N GLN A 375 -12.87 -24.51 -10.25
CA GLN A 375 -13.04 -25.51 -11.29
C GLN A 375 -12.17 -25.10 -12.47
N VAL A 376 -11.14 -25.89 -12.77
CA VAL A 376 -10.20 -25.55 -13.85
C VAL A 376 -10.96 -25.45 -15.18
N GLY A 377 -10.75 -24.34 -15.88
CA GLY A 377 -11.40 -24.08 -17.17
C GLY A 377 -12.66 -23.26 -17.08
N LYS A 378 -13.16 -22.99 -15.88
CA LYS A 378 -14.38 -22.21 -15.71
C LYS A 378 -14.21 -21.24 -14.54
N ALA A 379 -14.27 -19.93 -14.82
CA ALA A 379 -14.11 -18.89 -13.80
C ALA A 379 -15.18 -18.99 -12.72
N LEU A 380 -14.81 -18.69 -11.48
CA LEU A 380 -15.79 -18.51 -10.41
C LEU A 380 -16.67 -17.31 -10.75
N MET A 381 -17.97 -17.53 -10.78
CA MET A 381 -18.91 -16.48 -11.20
C MET A 381 -19.42 -15.65 -10.03
N LYS A 382 -19.57 -16.27 -8.87
CA LYS A 382 -20.04 -15.59 -7.67
C LYS A 382 -19.10 -15.96 -6.53
N VAL A 383 -18.39 -14.95 -6.02
CA VAL A 383 -17.41 -15.18 -4.99
C VAL A 383 -17.87 -14.49 -3.71
N GLU A 384 -17.94 -15.27 -2.65
CA GLU A 384 -18.35 -14.77 -1.33
C GLU A 384 -17.28 -15.10 -0.32
N ALA A 385 -17.25 -14.35 0.79
CA ALA A 385 -16.38 -14.70 1.91
C ALA A 385 -16.77 -16.06 2.46
N GLY A 386 -15.77 -16.81 2.90
CA GLY A 386 -16.00 -18.12 3.51
C GLY A 386 -16.32 -18.02 4.99
N ASN A 387 -16.29 -19.17 5.66
CA ASN A 387 -16.53 -19.26 7.10
C ASN A 387 -15.30 -19.88 7.76
N PRO A 388 -14.24 -19.09 7.99
CA PRO A 388 -13.05 -19.64 8.63
C PRO A 388 -13.34 -20.05 10.07
N PRO A 389 -12.64 -21.06 10.62
CA PRO A 389 -12.83 -21.44 12.01
C PRO A 389 -12.62 -20.23 12.93
N TRP A 390 -13.59 -19.98 13.82
CA TRP A 390 -13.56 -18.77 14.62
C TRP A 390 -14.48 -18.92 15.83
N SER A 391 -13.94 -18.62 17.02
CA SER A 391 -14.71 -18.72 18.28
C SER A 391 -15.63 -17.52 18.52
N HIS A 392 -15.46 -16.43 17.76
CA HIS A 392 -16.20 -15.17 17.97
C HIS A 392 -17.03 -14.81 16.75
N ALA A 393 -17.73 -15.75 16.18
CA ALA A 393 -18.49 -15.50 14.96
C ALA A 393 -19.36 -14.24 15.08
N MET A 394 -19.23 -13.35 14.13
CA MET A 394 -19.98 -12.09 14.07
C MET A 394 -20.63 -11.94 12.70
N ASN A 395 -21.79 -11.31 12.68
CA ASN A 395 -22.45 -10.97 11.43
C ASN A 395 -21.87 -9.64 10.93
N LEU A 396 -20.99 -9.72 9.94
CA LEU A 396 -20.29 -8.56 9.39
C LEU A 396 -20.71 -8.32 7.94
N SER A 397 -20.75 -7.05 7.54
CA SER A 397 -20.97 -6.67 6.14
C SER A 397 -19.64 -6.50 5.43
N MET A 398 -19.69 -6.61 4.09
CA MET A 398 -18.51 -6.45 3.25
C MET A 398 -18.09 -4.99 3.17
N ASP A 399 -16.78 -4.76 3.23
CA ASP A 399 -16.19 -3.47 2.92
C ASP A 399 -15.77 -3.48 1.46
N GLU A 400 -16.31 -2.55 0.69
CA GLU A 400 -15.99 -2.43 -0.72
C GLU A 400 -15.07 -1.25 -1.02
N SER A 401 -14.42 -0.69 0.01
CA SER A 401 -13.53 0.45 -0.17
C SER A 401 -12.30 0.05 -1.00
N ILE A 402 -11.77 1.00 -1.75
CA ILE A 402 -10.64 0.79 -2.65
C ILE A 402 -9.48 1.70 -2.20
N GLU A 403 -8.31 1.10 -2.07
CA GLU A 403 -7.07 1.83 -1.84
C GLU A 403 -6.44 2.13 -3.18
N LEU A 404 -6.12 3.39 -3.43
CA LEU A 404 -5.51 3.81 -4.68
C LEU A 404 -3.98 3.72 -4.61
N PRO A 405 -3.33 3.48 -5.75
CA PRO A 405 -1.88 3.28 -5.74
C PRO A 405 -1.11 4.57 -5.47
N SER A 406 -0.35 4.58 -4.42
CA SER A 406 0.79 5.46 -4.19
C SER A 406 1.43 5.06 -2.86
N THR A 407 2.64 4.61 -2.90
CA THR A 407 3.31 4.03 -1.74
C THR A 407 4.76 3.85 -2.17
N SER A 408 5.64 3.60 -1.24
CA SER A 408 7.02 3.20 -1.53
C SER A 408 7.34 1.94 -0.76
N HIS A 409 8.23 1.13 -1.33
CA HIS A 409 8.72 -0.06 -0.65
C HIS A 409 10.23 -0.08 -0.74
N PHE A 410 10.90 -0.60 0.29
CA PHE A 410 12.34 -0.83 0.22
C PHE A 410 12.73 -2.02 1.08
N ASN A 411 13.85 -2.64 0.70
CA ASN A 411 14.45 -3.75 1.44
C ASN A 411 15.92 -3.45 1.69
N ILE A 412 16.42 -3.90 2.84
CA ILE A 412 17.82 -3.75 3.20
C ILE A 412 18.29 -5.05 3.84
N VAL A 413 19.45 -5.54 3.41
CA VAL A 413 20.16 -6.63 4.10
C VAL A 413 21.56 -6.11 4.41
N ASP A 414 21.96 -6.16 5.67
CA ASP A 414 23.27 -5.67 6.06
C ASP A 414 24.26 -6.81 6.23
N LYS A 415 25.52 -6.45 6.47
CA LYS A 415 26.62 -7.39 6.58
C LYS A 415 26.45 -8.36 7.76
N GLN A 416 25.74 -7.93 8.80
CA GLN A 416 25.47 -8.76 9.98
C GLN A 416 24.28 -9.69 9.81
N GLY A 417 23.62 -9.65 8.67
CA GLY A 417 22.48 -10.51 8.38
C GLY A 417 21.14 -9.99 8.85
N ASN A 418 21.07 -8.72 9.28
CA ASN A 418 19.79 -8.10 9.59
C ASN A 418 19.04 -7.80 8.31
N VAL A 419 17.71 -7.96 8.32
CA VAL A 419 16.89 -7.78 7.14
C VAL A 419 15.74 -6.82 7.47
N VAL A 420 15.58 -5.80 6.64
CA VAL A 420 14.46 -4.85 6.69
C VAL A 420 13.63 -5.02 5.44
N SER A 421 12.31 -5.18 5.60
CA SER A 421 11.34 -5.07 4.52
C SER A 421 10.32 -4.05 4.99
N MET A 422 10.25 -2.90 4.34
CA MET A 422 9.38 -1.81 4.79
C MET A 422 8.56 -1.23 3.66
N THR A 423 7.26 -1.13 3.89
CA THR A 423 6.35 -0.45 2.99
C THR A 423 5.79 0.77 3.72
N THR A 424 5.78 1.92 3.05
CA THR A 424 5.57 3.22 3.65
C THR A 424 4.72 4.08 2.72
N THR A 425 3.86 4.94 3.27
CA THR A 425 2.84 5.58 2.45
C THR A 425 2.33 6.88 3.08
N ILE A 426 1.79 7.75 2.22
CA ILE A 426 0.84 8.80 2.64
C ILE A 426 -0.53 8.55 1.99
N GLU A 427 -0.76 7.41 1.44
CA GLU A 427 -1.93 6.80 0.82
C GLU A 427 -2.06 7.18 -0.65
N ASN A 428 -2.81 8.22 -0.99
CA ASN A 428 -3.03 8.66 -2.38
C ASN A 428 -1.80 9.47 -2.85
N ALA A 429 -1.61 9.59 -4.15
CA ALA A 429 -0.54 10.43 -4.67
C ALA A 429 -0.70 11.86 -4.12
N PHE A 430 0.34 12.34 -3.45
CA PHE A 430 0.38 13.62 -2.73
C PHE A 430 -0.55 13.67 -1.51
N GLY A 431 -1.05 12.53 -1.07
CA GLY A 431 -1.83 12.41 0.16
C GLY A 431 -3.05 13.32 0.19
N SER A 432 -3.23 14.05 1.27
CA SER A 432 -4.30 15.03 1.44
C SER A 432 -4.11 16.28 0.59
N ARG A 433 -2.98 16.42 -0.06
CA ARG A 433 -2.47 17.61 -0.76
C ARG A 433 -2.11 18.75 0.18
N LEU A 434 -2.30 18.59 1.48
CA LEU A 434 -1.85 19.61 2.45
C LEU A 434 -0.37 19.46 2.72
N MET A 435 0.36 20.54 2.62
CA MET A 435 1.78 20.57 2.88
C MET A 435 2.07 21.46 4.08
N VAL A 436 2.92 21.01 4.99
CA VAL A 436 3.27 21.74 6.20
C VAL A 436 4.76 21.49 6.48
N ARG A 437 5.50 22.57 6.74
CA ARG A 437 6.93 22.48 7.12
C ARG A 437 7.75 21.58 6.19
N GLY A 438 7.41 21.61 4.91
CA GLY A 438 8.18 20.92 3.88
C GLY A 438 7.75 19.49 3.59
N PHE A 439 6.67 18.99 4.18
CA PHE A 439 6.21 17.64 3.89
C PHE A 439 4.70 17.57 3.75
N LEU A 440 4.24 16.53 3.03
CA LEU A 440 2.82 16.32 2.77
C LEU A 440 2.18 15.50 3.88
N LEU A 441 0.91 15.78 4.17
CA LEU A 441 0.12 15.03 5.13
C LEU A 441 -0.69 13.94 4.42
N ASN A 442 -0.83 12.81 5.08
CA ASN A 442 -1.52 11.64 4.56
C ASN A 442 -3.02 11.88 4.38
N ASN A 443 -3.66 10.99 3.61
CA ASN A 443 -5.11 10.88 3.57
C ASN A 443 -5.56 9.49 4.01
N GLU A 444 -4.91 8.93 5.02
CA GLU A 444 -5.06 7.52 5.35
C GLU A 444 -6.46 7.15 5.84
N LEU A 445 -7.23 8.14 6.36
CA LEU A 445 -8.57 7.83 6.86
C LEU A 445 -9.51 7.35 5.76
N THR A 446 -9.22 7.67 4.49
CA THR A 446 -10.05 7.18 3.39
C THR A 446 -9.82 5.70 3.10
N ASP A 447 -8.88 5.04 3.79
CA ASP A 447 -8.78 3.58 3.74
C ASP A 447 -9.81 2.89 4.64
N PHE A 448 -10.46 3.61 5.56
CA PHE A 448 -11.64 3.09 6.23
C PHE A 448 -12.80 3.02 5.25
N SER A 449 -13.74 2.11 5.51
CA SER A 449 -15.03 2.16 4.85
C SER A 449 -15.70 3.51 5.16
N PHE A 450 -16.28 4.16 4.13
CA PHE A 450 -16.98 5.43 4.35
C PHE A 450 -18.28 5.23 5.15
N ARG A 451 -18.90 4.05 5.01
CA ARG A 451 -20.04 3.64 5.85
C ARG A 451 -19.52 2.76 6.98
N THR A 452 -20.12 2.91 8.16
CA THR A 452 -19.76 2.04 9.28
C THR A 452 -20.59 0.75 9.30
N HIS A 453 -21.77 0.78 8.67
CA HIS A 453 -22.70 -0.35 8.63
C HIS A 453 -23.27 -0.49 7.22
N GLN A 454 -23.70 -1.70 6.89
CA GLN A 454 -24.38 -1.99 5.65
C GLN A 454 -25.46 -3.04 5.94
N ASP A 455 -26.70 -2.74 5.54
CA ASP A 455 -27.85 -3.65 5.75
C ASP A 455 -27.99 -4.07 7.22
N GLY A 456 -27.74 -3.15 8.13
CA GLY A 456 -27.91 -3.37 9.56
C GLY A 456 -26.75 -4.08 10.27
N ALA A 457 -25.73 -4.50 9.52
CA ALA A 457 -24.56 -5.17 10.11
C ALA A 457 -23.33 -4.27 10.06
N PRO A 458 -22.46 -4.34 11.06
CA PRO A 458 -21.25 -3.50 11.05
C PRO A 458 -20.25 -3.98 10.00
N ILE A 459 -19.46 -3.03 9.52
CA ILE A 459 -18.33 -3.31 8.65
C ILE A 459 -17.08 -3.36 9.53
N ALA A 460 -16.27 -4.42 9.39
CA ALA A 460 -15.10 -4.58 10.25
C ALA A 460 -14.17 -3.37 10.13
N ASN A 461 -13.93 -2.89 8.92
CA ASN A 461 -13.04 -1.76 8.65
C ASN A 461 -13.74 -0.40 8.79
N ARG A 462 -14.69 -0.30 9.71
CA ARG A 462 -15.38 0.96 9.98
C ARG A 462 -14.50 1.92 10.78
N LEU A 463 -14.72 3.20 10.59
CA LEU A 463 -14.02 4.25 11.32
C LEU A 463 -14.41 4.23 12.81
N GLU A 464 -13.41 4.27 13.69
CA GLU A 464 -13.60 4.43 15.13
C GLU A 464 -12.46 5.30 15.66
N PRO A 465 -12.70 6.11 16.71
CA PRO A 465 -11.62 6.93 17.28
C PRO A 465 -10.42 6.09 17.70
N GLY A 466 -9.22 6.51 17.32
CA GLY A 466 -7.97 5.84 17.67
C GLY A 466 -7.64 4.59 16.88
N LYS A 467 -8.55 4.12 16.04
CA LYS A 467 -8.38 2.90 15.25
C LYS A 467 -7.48 3.15 14.05
N ARG A 468 -6.82 2.10 13.59
CA ARG A 468 -5.97 2.12 12.39
C ARG A 468 -6.77 1.63 11.18
N PRO A 469 -6.75 2.36 10.06
CA PRO A 469 -7.46 1.87 8.88
C PRO A 469 -6.78 0.64 8.30
N ARG A 470 -7.59 -0.25 7.72
CA ARG A 470 -7.04 -1.43 7.06
C ARG A 470 -6.06 -1.00 5.98
N SER A 471 -5.00 -1.78 5.84
CA SER A 471 -3.99 -1.56 4.82
C SER A 471 -3.87 -2.81 3.94
N SER A 472 -3.39 -2.61 2.71
CA SER A 472 -2.97 -3.70 1.82
C SER A 472 -1.46 -3.78 1.71
N MET A 473 -0.73 -2.93 2.42
CA MET A 473 0.73 -2.98 2.38
C MET A 473 1.22 -4.34 2.86
N ALA A 474 2.11 -4.95 2.10
CA ALA A 474 2.51 -6.34 2.34
C ALA A 474 4.02 -6.50 2.35
N PRO A 475 4.73 -5.75 3.21
CA PRO A 475 6.17 -6.02 3.35
C PRO A 475 6.35 -7.44 3.84
N THR A 476 7.23 -8.18 3.20
CA THR A 476 7.33 -9.63 3.41
C THR A 476 8.77 -10.04 3.58
N ILE A 477 9.02 -10.92 4.55
CA ILE A 477 10.26 -11.70 4.62
C ILE A 477 9.86 -13.16 4.52
N ILE A 478 10.33 -13.81 3.46
CA ILE A 478 10.12 -15.24 3.27
C ILE A 478 11.20 -15.96 4.07
N MET A 479 10.77 -16.88 4.93
CA MET A 479 11.66 -17.68 5.76
C MET A 479 11.76 -19.09 5.20
N LYS A 480 12.93 -19.68 5.30
CA LYS A 480 13.17 -21.07 4.96
C LYS A 480 14.15 -21.65 5.97
N ASP A 481 13.79 -22.77 6.58
CA ASP A 481 14.63 -23.41 7.60
C ASP A 481 15.01 -22.42 8.72
N ASP A 482 14.02 -21.62 9.15
CA ASP A 482 14.16 -20.62 10.23
C ASP A 482 15.17 -19.51 9.94
N GLN A 483 15.48 -19.28 8.66
CA GLN A 483 16.37 -18.18 8.24
C GLN A 483 15.71 -17.38 7.14
N PRO A 484 16.02 -16.08 7.02
CA PRO A 484 15.47 -15.30 5.92
C PRO A 484 15.97 -15.82 4.58
N TYR A 485 15.03 -15.98 3.65
CA TYR A 485 15.30 -16.40 2.29
C TYR A 485 15.18 -15.22 1.31
N MET A 486 14.18 -14.35 1.53
CA MET A 486 13.94 -13.24 0.62
C MET A 486 13.16 -12.15 1.34
N ALA A 487 13.52 -10.90 1.08
CA ALA A 487 12.70 -9.74 1.46
C ALA A 487 12.06 -9.19 0.20
N ILE A 488 10.75 -8.87 0.23
CA ILE A 488 10.03 -8.43 -0.95
C ILE A 488 8.83 -7.56 -0.57
N GLY A 489 8.47 -6.64 -1.45
CA GLY A 489 7.27 -5.83 -1.31
C GLY A 489 7.08 -4.90 -2.49
N SER A 490 5.98 -4.15 -2.47
CA SER A 490 5.61 -3.27 -3.58
C SER A 490 4.70 -2.15 -3.10
N PRO A 491 4.73 -0.98 -3.74
CA PRO A 491 3.58 -0.07 -3.71
C PRO A 491 2.46 -0.56 -4.62
N GLY A 492 1.29 0.07 -4.55
CA GLY A 492 0.22 -0.21 -5.50
C GLY A 492 -1.19 -0.28 -4.94
N GLY A 493 -1.45 0.26 -3.75
CA GLY A 493 -2.79 0.19 -3.17
C GLY A 493 -3.21 -1.24 -2.92
N SER A 494 -4.48 -1.57 -3.16
CA SER A 494 -4.92 -2.95 -2.91
C SER A 494 -4.36 -3.95 -3.93
N ARG A 495 -3.77 -3.49 -5.03
CA ARG A 495 -3.08 -4.37 -5.97
C ARG A 495 -1.72 -4.87 -5.46
N ILE A 496 -1.17 -4.24 -4.40
CA ILE A 496 0.08 -4.71 -3.78
C ILE A 496 0.03 -6.21 -3.52
N ILE A 497 -1.08 -6.68 -2.99
CA ILE A 497 -1.25 -8.08 -2.59
C ILE A 497 -1.02 -9.00 -3.79
N GLY A 498 -1.65 -8.68 -4.92
CA GLY A 498 -1.50 -9.48 -6.13
C GLY A 498 -0.10 -9.39 -6.71
N TYR A 499 0.51 -8.21 -6.67
CA TYR A 499 1.88 -8.05 -7.16
C TYR A 499 2.86 -8.94 -6.39
N VAL A 500 2.77 -8.90 -5.06
CA VAL A 500 3.66 -9.69 -4.20
C VAL A 500 3.42 -11.18 -4.42
N ALA A 501 2.16 -11.60 -4.40
CA ALA A 501 1.81 -13.02 -4.57
C ALA A 501 2.29 -13.54 -5.93
N GLN A 502 2.07 -12.77 -6.99
CA GLN A 502 2.47 -13.18 -8.34
C GLN A 502 4.00 -13.35 -8.44
N ALA A 503 4.76 -12.42 -7.87
CA ALA A 503 6.22 -12.53 -7.92
C ALA A 503 6.71 -13.76 -7.14
N ILE A 504 6.11 -14.03 -5.99
CA ILE A 504 6.47 -15.22 -5.21
C ILE A 504 6.16 -16.50 -6.01
N ILE A 505 5.00 -16.57 -6.63
CA ILE A 505 4.63 -17.73 -7.46
C ILE A 505 5.62 -17.90 -8.61
N ALA A 506 5.95 -16.83 -9.31
CA ALA A 506 6.86 -16.90 -10.46
C ALA A 506 8.23 -17.43 -10.04
N HIS A 507 8.72 -16.98 -8.90
CA HIS A 507 10.02 -17.45 -8.39
C HIS A 507 9.95 -18.92 -7.93
N THR A 508 8.93 -19.27 -7.17
CA THR A 508 8.87 -20.58 -6.51
C THR A 508 8.32 -21.69 -7.40
N GLN A 509 7.41 -21.39 -8.33
CA GLN A 509 6.79 -22.40 -9.18
C GLN A 509 7.45 -22.47 -10.55
N TRP A 510 7.94 -21.35 -11.07
CA TRP A 510 8.40 -21.28 -12.46
C TRP A 510 9.91 -21.08 -12.58
N ASP A 511 10.64 -21.26 -11.49
CA ASP A 511 12.09 -21.19 -11.43
C ASP A 511 12.68 -19.91 -12.00
N MET A 512 11.94 -18.81 -11.91
CA MET A 512 12.45 -17.51 -12.34
C MET A 512 13.37 -16.94 -11.27
N ASP A 513 14.48 -16.33 -11.68
CA ASP A 513 15.21 -15.52 -10.72
C ASP A 513 14.36 -14.33 -10.31
N ILE A 514 14.75 -13.60 -9.26
CA ILE A 514 13.86 -12.58 -8.72
C ILE A 514 13.63 -11.42 -9.70
N GLN A 515 14.62 -11.10 -10.57
CA GLN A 515 14.36 -10.06 -11.57
C GLN A 515 13.39 -10.54 -12.64
N GLN A 516 13.53 -11.78 -13.09
CA GLN A 516 12.58 -12.38 -14.03
C GLN A 516 11.18 -12.42 -13.43
N ALA A 517 11.08 -12.78 -12.15
CA ALA A 517 9.79 -12.87 -11.47
C ALA A 517 9.13 -11.49 -11.37
N ILE A 518 9.92 -10.47 -11.06
CA ILE A 518 9.41 -9.08 -10.97
C ILE A 518 9.03 -8.56 -12.35
N ASN A 519 9.75 -8.96 -13.39
CA ASN A 519 9.45 -8.54 -14.76
C ASN A 519 8.19 -9.17 -15.35
N GLN A 520 7.69 -10.26 -14.77
CA GLN A 520 6.57 -11.03 -15.30
C GLN A 520 5.36 -10.12 -15.56
N PRO A 521 4.70 -10.20 -16.73
CA PRO A 521 3.50 -9.39 -16.98
C PRO A 521 2.43 -9.61 -15.92
N ARG A 522 1.75 -8.54 -15.55
CA ARG A 522 0.78 -8.56 -14.45
C ARG A 522 -0.59 -9.04 -14.91
N VAL A 523 -1.17 -9.94 -14.13
CA VAL A 523 -2.55 -10.43 -14.26
C VAL A 523 -3.14 -10.42 -12.86
N LEU A 524 -4.13 -9.57 -12.60
CA LEU A 524 -4.64 -9.36 -11.24
C LEU A 524 -6.15 -9.45 -11.20
N ASN A 525 -6.67 -10.03 -10.13
CA ASN A 525 -8.11 -10.06 -9.88
C ASN A 525 -8.37 -9.77 -8.41
N ARG A 526 -9.04 -8.64 -8.14
CA ARG A 526 -9.45 -8.31 -6.76
C ARG A 526 -10.94 -8.57 -6.55
N PHE A 527 -11.76 -8.05 -7.43
CA PHE A 527 -13.21 -7.97 -7.21
C PHE A 527 -14.02 -8.52 -8.37
N GLY A 528 -13.42 -9.36 -9.21
CA GLY A 528 -14.13 -10.04 -10.29
C GLY A 528 -13.69 -9.67 -11.69
N THR A 529 -13.15 -8.46 -11.90
CA THR A 529 -12.58 -8.09 -13.20
C THR A 529 -11.09 -8.39 -13.17
N VAL A 530 -10.62 -9.16 -14.15
CA VAL A 530 -9.19 -9.48 -14.27
C VAL A 530 -8.49 -8.35 -15.01
N ASP A 531 -7.55 -7.70 -14.34
CA ASP A 531 -6.72 -6.67 -14.95
C ASP A 531 -5.55 -7.33 -15.67
N LEU A 532 -5.36 -6.98 -16.93
CA LEU A 532 -4.26 -7.47 -17.76
C LEU A 532 -3.37 -6.29 -18.12
N GLU A 533 -2.09 -6.45 -17.87
CA GLU A 533 -1.14 -5.34 -18.10
C GLU A 533 -1.05 -5.00 -19.59
N GLN A 534 -1.31 -3.73 -19.92
CA GLN A 534 -1.24 -3.26 -21.31
C GLN A 534 0.21 -3.34 -21.83
N ASP A 535 0.32 -3.50 -23.13
CA ASP A 535 1.61 -3.55 -23.83
C ASP A 535 2.51 -4.67 -23.30
N SER A 536 1.91 -5.78 -22.86
CA SER A 536 2.65 -6.94 -22.36
C SER A 536 2.02 -8.22 -22.88
N ALA A 537 2.71 -9.34 -22.65
CA ALA A 537 2.20 -10.65 -23.04
C ALA A 537 0.92 -11.04 -22.29
N ALA A 538 0.61 -10.36 -21.18
CA ALA A 538 -0.64 -10.62 -20.46
C ALA A 538 -1.87 -10.42 -21.35
N THR A 539 -1.81 -9.49 -22.31
CA THR A 539 -2.95 -9.23 -23.19
C THR A 539 -3.30 -10.44 -24.05
N GLN A 540 -2.35 -11.33 -24.31
CA GLN A 540 -2.59 -12.54 -25.10
C GLN A 540 -3.47 -13.54 -24.37
N LEU A 541 -3.59 -13.41 -23.05
CA LEU A 541 -4.45 -14.29 -22.25
C LEU A 541 -5.92 -13.90 -22.32
N GLN A 542 -6.24 -12.73 -22.84
CA GLN A 542 -7.60 -12.19 -22.78
C GLN A 542 -8.64 -13.12 -23.42
N PRO A 543 -8.43 -13.63 -24.64
CA PRO A 543 -9.46 -14.48 -25.23
C PRO A 543 -9.75 -15.75 -24.42
N ALA A 544 -8.71 -16.42 -23.93
CA ALA A 544 -8.89 -17.64 -23.15
C ALA A 544 -9.57 -17.36 -21.82
N LEU A 545 -9.20 -16.29 -21.15
CA LEU A 545 -9.81 -15.94 -19.85
C LEU A 545 -11.27 -15.55 -20.03
N GLU A 546 -11.61 -14.81 -21.08
CA GLU A 546 -13.00 -14.44 -21.35
C GLU A 546 -13.82 -15.67 -21.71
N LYS A 547 -13.24 -16.63 -22.42
CA LYS A 547 -13.93 -17.88 -22.74
C LYS A 547 -14.25 -18.66 -21.47
N MET A 548 -13.42 -18.58 -20.44
CA MET A 548 -13.68 -19.21 -19.15
C MET A 548 -14.77 -18.51 -18.36
N GLY A 549 -15.13 -17.27 -18.73
CA GLY A 549 -16.17 -16.51 -18.06
C GLY A 549 -15.72 -15.26 -17.33
N PHE A 550 -14.42 -14.94 -17.35
CA PHE A 550 -13.92 -13.71 -16.70
C PHE A 550 -14.30 -12.47 -17.49
N LYS A 551 -14.57 -11.40 -16.78
CA LYS A 551 -14.49 -10.05 -17.33
C LYS A 551 -13.02 -9.64 -17.27
N THR A 552 -12.53 -9.00 -18.32
CA THR A 552 -11.14 -8.56 -18.36
C THR A 552 -11.06 -7.09 -18.71
N GLU A 553 -9.98 -6.45 -18.26
CA GLU A 553 -9.69 -5.06 -18.60
C GLU A 553 -8.19 -4.91 -18.81
N ILE A 554 -7.82 -4.39 -19.97
CA ILE A 554 -6.42 -4.10 -20.27
C ILE A 554 -6.12 -2.70 -19.72
N ARG A 555 -5.08 -2.58 -18.90
CA ARG A 555 -4.77 -1.31 -18.27
C ARG A 555 -3.31 -1.20 -17.87
N ASP A 556 -2.88 0.02 -17.58
CA ASP A 556 -1.55 0.29 -17.05
C ASP A 556 -1.50 -0.20 -15.60
N LEU A 557 -0.60 -1.14 -15.31
CA LEU A 557 -0.44 -1.69 -13.96
C LEU A 557 0.94 -1.31 -13.44
N ASN A 558 0.96 -0.58 -12.36
CA ASN A 558 2.08 0.22 -11.91
C ASN A 558 2.67 -0.32 -10.60
N SER A 559 3.14 -1.58 -10.62
CA SER A 559 3.85 -2.12 -9.48
C SER A 559 5.21 -1.44 -9.32
N GLY A 560 5.76 -1.53 -8.12
CA GLY A 560 7.11 -1.08 -7.82
C GLY A 560 7.81 -2.12 -6.96
N LEU A 561 7.78 -3.36 -7.43
CA LEU A 561 8.36 -4.47 -6.67
C LEU A 561 9.85 -4.29 -6.47
N HIS A 562 10.30 -4.59 -5.27
CA HIS A 562 11.71 -4.72 -4.94
C HIS A 562 11.90 -6.00 -4.17
N ALA A 563 13.00 -6.69 -4.43
CA ALA A 563 13.31 -7.90 -3.70
C ALA A 563 14.81 -8.05 -3.49
N ILE A 564 15.17 -8.65 -2.37
CA ILE A 564 16.54 -9.12 -2.11
C ILE A 564 16.44 -10.58 -1.72
N ARG A 565 17.08 -11.43 -2.50
CA ARG A 565 17.18 -12.84 -2.18
C ARG A 565 18.52 -13.11 -1.49
N ILE A 566 18.47 -13.86 -0.40
CA ILE A 566 19.66 -14.24 0.35
C ILE A 566 20.05 -15.64 -0.11
N THR A 567 21.28 -15.80 -0.63
CA THR A 567 21.77 -17.06 -1.12
C THR A 567 22.91 -17.55 -0.24
N GLU A 568 23.38 -18.77 -0.49
CA GLU A 568 24.53 -19.30 0.22
C GLU A 568 25.79 -18.47 -0.02
N ASN A 569 25.87 -17.82 -1.17
CA ASN A 569 27.09 -17.13 -1.61
C ASN A 569 26.95 -15.60 -1.59
N GLY A 570 25.84 -15.07 -1.12
CA GLY A 570 25.66 -13.62 -1.08
C GLY A 570 24.22 -13.22 -1.27
N LEU A 571 24.02 -12.14 -2.00
CA LEU A 571 22.71 -11.48 -2.14
C LEU A 571 22.42 -11.24 -3.61
N GLU A 572 21.14 -11.32 -3.98
CA GLU A 572 20.65 -10.92 -5.29
C GLU A 572 19.57 -9.88 -5.11
N GLY A 573 19.66 -8.77 -5.83
CA GLY A 573 18.70 -7.68 -5.73
C GLY A 573 18.00 -7.44 -7.05
N ALA A 574 16.72 -7.08 -6.97
CA ALA A 574 15.92 -6.79 -8.15
C ALA A 574 15.00 -5.61 -7.89
N ALA A 575 14.72 -4.87 -8.96
CA ALA A 575 13.82 -3.72 -8.91
C ALA A 575 12.89 -3.74 -10.11
N ASP A 576 11.69 -3.21 -9.91
CA ASP A 576 10.63 -3.24 -10.92
C ASP A 576 10.97 -2.33 -12.08
N PRO A 577 10.88 -2.82 -13.33
CA PRO A 577 11.13 -1.97 -14.49
C PRO A 577 10.08 -0.88 -14.70
N ARG A 578 8.97 -0.93 -13.99
CA ARG A 578 7.86 0.01 -14.19
C ARG A 578 8.01 1.31 -13.43
N ARG A 579 8.98 1.40 -12.53
CA ARG A 579 9.25 2.61 -11.73
C ARG A 579 10.74 2.90 -11.65
N GLU A 580 11.10 3.91 -10.86
CA GLU A 580 12.47 4.44 -10.81
C GLU A 580 13.38 3.72 -9.80
N GLY A 581 12.95 2.59 -9.28
CA GLY A 581 13.69 1.88 -8.24
C GLY A 581 15.04 1.36 -8.68
N ALA A 582 15.90 1.19 -7.71
CA ALA A 582 17.30 0.75 -7.94
C ALA A 582 17.81 -0.17 -6.83
N UNK A 583 18.87 -0.95 -6.99
CA UNK A 583 19.42 -1.76 -6.21
C UNK A 583 20.74 -1.35 -6.11
N ILE A 584 21.39 -1.26 -4.97
CA ILE A 584 22.84 -1.13 -4.75
C ILE A 584 23.32 -2.19 -3.79
N GLY A 585 24.40 -2.90 -4.18
CA GLY A 585 24.97 -3.91 -3.32
C GLY A 585 26.50 -3.90 -3.39
N LYS A 586 27.15 -4.55 -2.38
CA LYS A 586 28.60 -4.69 -2.33
C LYS A 586 28.97 -6.09 -1.88
#